data_e58c3b7ef05e290086a96bf907e6f01c
#
_entry.id   e58c3b7ef05e290086a96bf907e6f01c
#
_cell.length_a   1.000
_cell.length_b   1.000
_cell.length_c   1.000
_cell.angle_alpha   90.00
_cell.angle_beta   90.00
_cell.angle_gamma   90.00
#
_symmetry.space_group_name_H-M   'P 1'
#
loop_
_entity.id
_entity.type
_entity.pdbx_description
1 polymer ?
#
loop_
_entity_poly.entity_id
_entity_poly.type
_entity_poly.pdbx_seq_one_letter_code
_entity_poly.pdbx_strand_id
1 'polypeptide(L)'
;MDYMEAINRYESEVRSYVRSFPTVFEKARGSYLYNTEGTAYLDFFAGASVMNYGHNHPDIKKALTDYMADDNIIHSLDMASVARAQFLQAYHDIILAPRGMNHRIQLPGPTGTNAVESALKIARKAKGREGFVAFTNAFHGMTLGALSVTGNQFKRDGAGVPLLNTASMPYDSYFGDEFDTIDYFEKMLADGGSGVGIPAGVIVETVQAEGGVRVASGEWLRKLQDLCREHDMLFIIDDIQXXXXXXXXXXXXXXXXXXXXXXXXXXXXXXXXXXNGRTGNYFSFEEFDLDPDVVTVSKSLSGFGMPLSIVLVKPEFDIWEPGEHNGTFRGFNPALVTARRTLELFWQDDAFAGEVKRKGEKIREWLQGLAARHPQAKGEVRGRGMMQAVEFENQELAGKVSEKAFGHRLIIETAGPNDEVLKLLPPLTIEDEVLDQGLEIIERALTEAMAELGIA
;
A
#
# COMPACT_ATOMS: atom_id res chain seq x y z
N MET A 1 3.15 3.62 36.92
CA MET A 1 1.99 4.13 36.18
C MET A 1 1.29 2.98 35.46
N ASP A 2 -0.02 2.96 35.52
CA ASP A 2 -0.78 2.01 34.73
C ASP A 2 -1.01 2.60 33.35
N TYR A 3 -0.22 2.16 32.39
CA TYR A 3 -0.21 2.76 31.06
C TYR A 3 -1.54 2.54 30.34
N MET A 4 -2.10 1.34 30.44
CA MET A 4 -3.36 1.06 29.73
C MET A 4 -4.51 1.86 30.34
N GLU A 5 -4.49 2.05 31.67
CA GLU A 5 -5.51 2.88 32.31
C GLU A 5 -5.45 4.31 31.77
N ALA A 6 -4.24 4.87 31.63
CA ALA A 6 -4.12 6.24 31.11
C ALA A 6 -4.66 6.33 29.69
N ILE A 7 -4.36 5.35 28.87
CA ILE A 7 -4.86 5.35 27.48
C ILE A 7 -6.38 5.25 27.47
N ASN A 8 -6.94 4.32 28.24
CA ASN A 8 -8.39 4.13 28.25
C ASN A 8 -9.11 5.33 28.84
N ARG A 9 -8.49 6.02 29.77
CA ARG A 9 -9.14 7.15 30.45
C ARG A 9 -9.08 8.44 29.65
N TYR A 10 -7.96 8.68 28.95
CA TYR A 10 -7.71 9.99 28.39
C TYR A 10 -7.74 10.06 26.87
N GLU A 11 -7.54 8.95 26.19
CA GLU A 11 -7.53 8.98 24.72
C GLU A 11 -8.93 8.75 24.17
N SER A 12 -9.23 9.39 23.04
CA SER A 12 -10.53 9.28 22.39
C SER A 12 -10.96 7.83 22.16
N GLU A 13 -12.25 7.61 22.14
CA GLU A 13 -12.83 6.30 21.85
C GLU A 13 -12.59 5.82 20.44
N VAL A 14 -12.11 6.65 19.54
CA VAL A 14 -11.92 6.29 18.13
C VAL A 14 -10.81 5.24 17.94
N ARG A 15 -10.00 5.02 18.94
CA ARG A 15 -8.86 4.10 18.85
C ARG A 15 -9.33 2.66 18.58
N SER A 16 -8.60 1.98 17.75
CA SER A 16 -9.00 0.66 17.27
C SER A 16 -7.96 -0.42 17.59
N TYR A 17 -6.72 -0.22 17.18
CA TYR A 17 -5.72 -1.29 17.30
C TYR A 17 -5.37 -1.64 18.74
N VAL A 18 -5.53 -0.71 19.65
CA VAL A 18 -5.30 -1.01 21.08
C VAL A 18 -6.29 -2.05 21.57
N ARG A 19 -7.47 -2.10 20.98
CA ARG A 19 -8.47 -3.10 21.34
C ARG A 19 -8.16 -4.46 20.73
N SER A 20 -7.65 -4.45 19.49
CA SER A 20 -7.29 -5.68 18.80
C SER A 20 -6.05 -6.35 19.41
N PHE A 21 -5.10 -5.54 19.87
CA PHE A 21 -3.82 -6.02 20.38
C PHE A 21 -3.59 -5.42 21.77
N PRO A 22 -4.30 -5.96 22.79
CA PRO A 22 -4.40 -5.29 24.09
C PRO A 22 -3.19 -5.55 24.99
N THR A 23 -2.08 -4.93 24.67
CA THR A 23 -0.92 -4.86 25.54
C THR A 23 -0.24 -3.51 25.28
N VAL A 24 0.68 -3.12 26.15
CA VAL A 24 1.35 -1.83 26.02
C VAL A 24 2.76 -2.07 25.49
N PHE A 25 3.02 -1.58 24.30
CA PHE A 25 4.33 -1.77 23.65
C PHE A 25 5.30 -0.67 24.05
N GLU A 26 6.57 -1.03 24.17
CA GLU A 26 7.60 -0.08 24.58
C GLU A 26 8.78 -0.05 23.64
N LYS A 27 9.23 -1.21 23.15
CA LYS A 27 10.43 -1.32 22.31
C LYS A 27 10.09 -2.03 21.02
N ALA A 28 10.94 -1.87 20.01
CA ALA A 28 10.78 -2.57 18.75
C ALA A 28 12.14 -2.74 18.10
N ARG A 29 12.36 -3.90 17.47
CA ARG A 29 13.59 -4.16 16.74
C ARG A 29 13.34 -5.22 15.67
N GLY A 30 13.73 -4.93 14.44
CA GLY A 30 13.56 -5.89 13.36
C GLY A 30 12.11 -6.23 13.15
N SER A 31 11.78 -7.50 13.30
CA SER A 31 10.41 -7.97 13.08
C SER A 31 9.64 -8.16 14.40
N TYR A 32 10.12 -7.60 15.50
CA TYR A 32 9.53 -7.80 16.80
C TYR A 32 9.16 -6.48 17.48
N LEU A 33 8.03 -6.52 18.17
CA LEU A 33 7.62 -5.50 19.13
C LEU A 33 7.71 -6.10 20.52
N TYR A 34 8.05 -5.28 21.50
CA TYR A 34 8.21 -5.73 22.89
C TYR A 34 7.32 -4.91 23.80
N ASN A 35 6.53 -5.60 24.64
CA ASN A 35 5.69 -4.86 25.58
C ASN A 35 6.50 -4.42 26.80
N THR A 36 5.82 -3.79 27.76
CA THR A 36 6.49 -3.24 28.93
C THR A 36 7.09 -4.31 29.84
N GLU A 37 6.66 -5.55 29.68
CA GLU A 37 7.22 -6.68 30.44
C GLU A 37 8.35 -7.37 29.69
N GLY A 38 8.71 -6.86 28.52
CA GLY A 38 9.76 -7.46 27.71
C GLY A 38 9.32 -8.63 26.86
N THR A 39 8.03 -8.94 26.82
CA THR A 39 7.52 -10.00 25.99
C THR A 39 7.61 -9.61 24.51
N ALA A 40 8.17 -10.49 23.70
CA ALA A 40 8.36 -10.25 22.27
C ALA A 40 7.13 -10.71 21.50
N TYR A 41 6.65 -9.84 20.63
CA TYR A 41 5.56 -10.15 19.69
C TYR A 41 6.11 -10.08 18.28
N LEU A 42 5.94 -11.14 17.52
CA LEU A 42 6.33 -11.16 16.12
C LEU A 42 5.35 -10.32 15.31
N ASP A 43 5.87 -9.50 14.41
CA ASP A 43 5.06 -8.47 13.74
C ASP A 43 4.79 -8.86 12.29
N PHE A 44 3.58 -9.36 12.02
CA PHE A 44 3.11 -9.61 10.66
C PHE A 44 2.15 -8.51 10.20
N PHE A 45 2.19 -7.35 10.84
CA PHE A 45 1.35 -6.21 10.49
C PHE A 45 2.19 -5.05 10.00
N ALA A 46 3.33 -4.84 10.60
CA ALA A 46 4.31 -3.83 10.19
C ALA A 46 3.70 -2.44 10.08
N GLY A 47 2.81 -2.10 11.02
CA GLY A 47 2.18 -0.79 10.98
C GLY A 47 1.38 -0.54 9.72
N ALA A 48 0.69 -1.55 9.24
CA ALA A 48 -0.06 -1.48 7.98
C ALA A 48 0.86 -1.15 6.81
N SER A 49 2.01 -1.81 6.76
CA SER A 49 3.04 -1.67 5.73
C SER A 49 3.93 -0.44 5.89
N VAL A 50 3.82 0.28 6.99
CA VAL A 50 4.75 1.39 7.23
C VAL A 50 6.16 0.88 7.51
N MET A 51 6.27 -0.23 8.24
CA MET A 51 7.56 -0.74 8.72
C MET A 51 8.13 -1.81 7.81
N ASN A 52 8.06 -1.60 6.51
CA ASN A 52 8.55 -2.60 5.57
C ASN A 52 10.03 -2.94 5.74
N TYR A 53 10.81 -2.02 6.25
CA TYR A 53 12.26 -2.25 6.43
C TYR A 53 12.59 -2.66 7.86
N GLY A 54 11.58 -3.07 8.62
CA GLY A 54 11.74 -3.46 10.00
C GLY A 54 11.76 -2.27 10.95
N HIS A 55 11.69 -2.59 12.23
CA HIS A 55 11.71 -1.57 13.29
C HIS A 55 13.15 -1.20 13.62
N ASN A 56 13.42 0.10 13.67
CA ASN A 56 14.72 0.61 14.13
C ASN A 56 15.90 0.02 13.38
N HIS A 57 15.80 -0.03 12.04
CA HIS A 57 16.92 -0.52 11.23
C HIS A 57 18.19 0.27 11.61
N PRO A 58 19.28 -0.43 11.96
CA PRO A 58 20.43 0.29 12.54
C PRO A 58 21.04 1.36 11.64
N ASP A 59 21.15 1.09 10.34
CA ASP A 59 21.79 2.05 9.44
C ASP A 59 20.88 3.24 9.17
N ILE A 60 19.58 3.03 9.10
CA ILE A 60 18.66 4.15 8.94
C ILE A 60 18.60 4.96 10.22
N LYS A 61 18.57 4.28 11.37
CA LYS A 61 18.57 4.96 12.65
C LYS A 61 19.81 5.81 12.82
N LYS A 62 20.97 5.29 12.39
CA LYS A 62 22.22 6.05 12.51
C LYS A 62 22.16 7.33 11.67
N ALA A 63 21.63 7.24 10.46
CA ALA A 63 21.51 8.45 9.63
C ALA A 63 20.64 9.50 10.33
N LEU A 64 19.53 9.07 10.95
CA LEU A 64 18.66 10.00 11.66
C LEU A 64 19.33 10.60 12.88
N THR A 65 19.97 9.77 13.72
CA THR A 65 20.57 10.27 14.95
C THR A 65 21.76 11.19 14.63
N ASP A 66 22.55 10.87 13.61
CA ASP A 66 23.64 11.76 13.19
C ASP A 66 23.10 13.11 12.74
N TYR A 67 22.01 13.10 11.97
CA TYR A 67 21.42 14.33 11.47
C TYR A 67 20.95 15.21 12.63
N MET A 68 20.29 14.63 13.60
CA MET A 68 19.74 15.38 14.72
C MET A 68 20.85 15.86 15.66
N ALA A 69 21.88 15.05 15.86
CA ALA A 69 22.96 15.41 16.77
C ALA A 69 23.74 16.63 16.28
N ASP A 70 23.73 16.90 14.98
CA ASP A 70 24.51 17.98 14.39
C ASP A 70 23.70 19.29 14.24
N ASP A 71 22.58 19.39 14.94
CA ASP A 71 21.74 20.59 14.93
C ASP A 71 21.26 20.98 13.53
N ASN A 72 21.06 19.99 12.68
CA ASN A 72 20.52 20.25 11.35
C ASN A 72 19.03 20.66 11.46
N ILE A 73 18.55 21.35 10.44
CA ILE A 73 17.21 21.89 10.46
C ILE A 73 16.17 20.76 10.51
N ILE A 74 15.23 20.86 11.45
CA ILE A 74 14.19 19.84 11.60
C ILE A 74 12.96 20.22 10.79
N HIS A 75 12.45 21.42 10.99
CA HIS A 75 11.22 21.87 10.36
C HIS A 75 11.49 23.09 9.51
N SER A 76 11.16 23.03 8.23
CA SER A 76 11.49 24.13 7.32
C SER A 76 10.32 24.54 6.43
N LEU A 77 9.09 24.11 6.75
CA LEU A 77 7.96 24.36 5.83
C LEU A 77 8.35 23.84 4.45
N ASP A 78 8.15 24.65 3.41
CA ASP A 78 8.63 24.29 2.08
C ASP A 78 9.83 25.12 1.64
N MET A 79 10.55 25.69 2.64
CA MET A 79 11.81 26.36 2.32
C MET A 79 12.84 25.33 1.89
N ALA A 80 13.77 25.77 1.07
CA ALA A 80 14.84 24.89 0.62
C ALA A 80 15.71 24.46 1.79
N SER A 81 16.05 23.18 1.82
CA SER A 81 16.99 22.65 2.82
C SER A 81 17.90 21.66 2.13
N VAL A 82 19.04 21.40 2.75
CA VAL A 82 19.98 20.41 2.20
C VAL A 82 19.31 19.03 2.17
N ALA A 83 18.63 18.65 3.24
CA ALA A 83 17.99 17.34 3.30
C ALA A 83 16.93 17.18 2.20
N ARG A 84 16.17 18.25 1.94
CA ARG A 84 15.16 18.20 0.88
C ARG A 84 15.82 18.01 -0.48
N ALA A 85 16.85 18.79 -0.77
CA ALA A 85 17.54 18.68 -2.05
C ALA A 85 18.13 17.29 -2.25
N GLN A 86 18.77 16.77 -1.20
CA GLN A 86 19.40 15.45 -1.27
C GLN A 86 18.36 14.35 -1.48
N PHE A 87 17.22 14.43 -0.81
CA PHE A 87 16.15 13.43 -1.01
C PHE A 87 15.63 13.48 -2.44
N LEU A 88 15.33 14.70 -2.93
CA LEU A 88 14.78 14.82 -4.28
C LEU A 88 15.75 14.29 -5.33
N GLN A 89 17.04 14.61 -5.18
CA GLN A 89 18.04 14.11 -6.11
C GLN A 89 18.15 12.59 -6.03
N ALA A 90 18.18 12.04 -4.82
CA ALA A 90 18.29 10.60 -4.66
C ALA A 90 17.06 9.89 -5.23
N TYR A 91 15.88 10.43 -4.99
CA TYR A 91 14.65 9.80 -5.51
C TYR A 91 14.65 9.79 -7.04
N HIS A 92 15.07 10.92 -7.62
CA HIS A 92 15.19 10.97 -9.08
C HIS A 92 16.21 9.96 -9.59
N ASP A 93 17.41 9.97 -9.00
CA ASP A 93 18.51 9.17 -9.54
C ASP A 93 18.32 7.68 -9.31
N ILE A 94 17.78 7.30 -8.16
CA ILE A 94 17.66 5.87 -7.81
C ILE A 94 16.35 5.28 -8.29
N ILE A 95 15.27 6.05 -8.23
CA ILE A 95 13.94 5.51 -8.52
C ILE A 95 13.42 5.93 -9.89
N LEU A 96 13.32 7.24 -10.15
CA LEU A 96 12.60 7.71 -11.33
C LEU A 96 13.38 7.53 -12.61
N ALA A 97 14.63 7.98 -12.65
CA ALA A 97 15.41 7.95 -13.88
C ALA A 97 15.61 6.53 -14.42
N PRO A 98 15.98 5.55 -13.58
CA PRO A 98 16.13 4.18 -14.11
C PRO A 98 14.83 3.60 -14.68
N ARG A 99 13.68 4.14 -14.27
CA ARG A 99 12.38 3.66 -14.72
C ARG A 99 11.79 4.50 -15.84
N GLY A 100 12.60 5.45 -16.35
CA GLY A 100 12.14 6.29 -17.46
C GLY A 100 11.04 7.26 -17.08
N MET A 101 10.94 7.60 -15.80
CA MET A 101 9.90 8.52 -15.32
C MET A 101 10.48 9.90 -15.13
N ASN A 102 9.80 10.90 -15.66
CA ASN A 102 10.24 12.29 -15.50
C ASN A 102 9.30 13.09 -14.60
N HIS A 103 8.56 12.40 -13.78
CA HIS A 103 7.58 13.03 -12.87
C HIS A 103 8.25 14.02 -11.93
N ARG A 104 7.53 15.11 -11.64
CA ARG A 104 7.91 16.03 -10.57
C ARG A 104 7.47 15.45 -9.23
N ILE A 105 8.14 15.83 -8.17
CA ILE A 105 7.85 15.31 -6.83
C ILE A 105 7.23 16.42 -6.00
N GLN A 106 5.97 16.23 -5.60
CA GLN A 106 5.30 17.14 -4.69
C GLN A 106 5.28 16.54 -3.29
N LEU A 107 5.52 17.37 -2.29
CA LEU A 107 5.45 16.98 -0.88
C LEU A 107 4.19 17.60 -0.30
N PRO A 108 3.06 16.87 -0.29
CA PRO A 108 1.77 17.52 0.01
C PRO A 108 1.49 17.67 1.50
N GLY A 109 1.94 16.75 2.30
CA GLY A 109 1.71 16.67 3.72
C GLY A 109 2.20 15.33 4.18
N PRO A 110 2.12 15.02 5.48
CA PRO A 110 2.86 13.86 5.97
C PRO A 110 2.19 12.50 5.79
N THR A 111 0.92 12.44 5.37
CA THR A 111 0.22 11.16 5.35
C THR A 111 -0.28 10.82 3.96
N GLY A 112 -0.66 9.54 3.80
CA GLY A 112 -1.17 9.07 2.52
C GLY A 112 -2.44 9.78 2.08
N THR A 113 -3.33 10.08 3.02
CA THR A 113 -4.54 10.79 2.65
C THR A 113 -4.23 12.19 2.12
N ASN A 114 -3.15 12.83 2.63
CA ASN A 114 -2.72 14.12 2.07
C ASN A 114 -2.33 13.98 0.60
N ALA A 115 -1.64 12.90 0.27
CA ALA A 115 -1.25 12.66 -1.11
C ALA A 115 -2.47 12.45 -2.01
N VAL A 116 -3.44 11.67 -1.52
CA VAL A 116 -4.66 11.42 -2.29
C VAL A 116 -5.43 12.73 -2.51
N GLU A 117 -5.59 13.54 -1.46
CA GLU A 117 -6.29 14.82 -1.62
C GLU A 117 -5.63 15.67 -2.70
N SER A 118 -4.30 15.70 -2.70
CA SER A 118 -3.57 16.46 -3.71
C SER A 118 -3.81 15.90 -5.11
N ALA A 119 -3.77 14.58 -5.25
CA ALA A 119 -3.97 13.95 -6.57
C ALA A 119 -5.34 14.27 -7.14
N LEU A 120 -6.38 14.23 -6.29
CA LEU A 120 -7.73 14.56 -6.75
C LEU A 120 -7.79 16.01 -7.24
N LYS A 121 -7.17 16.93 -6.51
CA LYS A 121 -7.16 18.34 -6.90
C LYS A 121 -6.39 18.55 -8.20
N ILE A 122 -5.26 17.86 -8.37
CA ILE A 122 -4.48 17.97 -9.62
C ILE A 122 -5.34 17.60 -10.82
N ALA A 123 -6.04 16.47 -10.73
CA ALA A 123 -6.84 16.01 -11.85
C ALA A 123 -7.96 16.97 -12.16
N ARG A 124 -8.66 17.46 -11.12
CA ARG A 124 -9.77 18.39 -11.35
C ARG A 124 -9.29 19.68 -11.95
N LYS A 125 -8.14 20.18 -11.49
CA LYS A 125 -7.59 21.40 -12.05
C LYS A 125 -7.13 21.19 -13.50
N ALA A 126 -6.46 20.07 -13.76
CA ALA A 126 -5.91 19.82 -15.09
C ALA A 126 -7.00 19.65 -16.14
N LYS A 127 -8.12 19.04 -15.78
CA LYS A 127 -9.16 18.71 -16.73
C LYS A 127 -10.37 19.64 -16.68
N GLY A 128 -10.48 20.48 -15.67
CA GLY A 128 -11.62 21.38 -15.54
C GLY A 128 -12.94 20.66 -15.35
N ARG A 129 -12.89 19.48 -14.72
CA ARG A 129 -14.07 18.67 -14.45
C ARG A 129 -14.05 18.28 -12.98
N GLU A 130 -15.23 18.03 -12.40
CA GLU A 130 -15.33 17.76 -10.98
C GLU A 130 -15.41 16.28 -10.63
N GLY A 131 -15.90 15.45 -11.55
CA GLY A 131 -16.18 14.06 -11.24
C GLY A 131 -14.94 13.21 -11.10
N PHE A 132 -15.07 12.14 -10.34
CA PHE A 132 -13.98 11.18 -10.15
C PHE A 132 -14.55 9.77 -10.12
N VAL A 133 -13.74 8.82 -10.60
CA VAL A 133 -14.12 7.41 -10.53
C VAL A 133 -13.11 6.68 -9.66
N ALA A 134 -13.64 5.89 -8.75
CA ALA A 134 -12.88 4.94 -7.95
C ALA A 134 -13.51 3.57 -8.14
N PHE A 135 -13.09 2.60 -7.35
CA PHE A 135 -13.52 1.22 -7.59
C PHE A 135 -14.08 0.58 -6.33
N THR A 136 -14.91 -0.43 -6.52
CA THR A 136 -15.46 -1.18 -5.39
C THR A 136 -14.32 -1.68 -4.51
N ASN A 137 -14.54 -1.64 -3.20
CA ASN A 137 -13.59 -2.06 -2.16
C ASN A 137 -12.31 -1.23 -2.10
N ALA A 138 -12.30 -0.05 -2.72
CA ALA A 138 -11.14 0.83 -2.67
C ALA A 138 -10.95 1.43 -1.28
N PHE A 139 -9.69 1.71 -0.94
CA PHE A 139 -9.37 2.49 0.25
C PHE A 139 -8.30 3.52 -0.10
N HIS A 140 -8.61 4.79 0.10
CA HIS A 140 -7.67 5.87 -0.25
C HIS A 140 -7.45 6.86 0.90
N GLY A 141 -8.12 6.67 2.02
CA GLY A 141 -7.93 7.53 3.18
C GLY A 141 -9.24 7.94 3.81
N MET A 142 -9.14 8.69 4.90
CA MET A 142 -10.27 9.00 5.77
C MET A 142 -10.67 10.47 5.78
N THR A 143 -9.88 11.37 5.19
CA THR A 143 -10.34 12.75 5.04
C THR A 143 -11.44 12.80 3.98
N LEU A 144 -12.25 13.84 3.98
CA LEU A 144 -13.50 13.82 3.22
C LEU A 144 -13.29 13.58 1.73
N GLY A 145 -12.28 14.21 1.11
CA GLY A 145 -12.02 13.96 -0.31
C GLY A 145 -11.58 12.53 -0.56
N ALA A 146 -10.62 12.04 0.22
CA ALA A 146 -10.16 10.66 0.08
C ALA A 146 -11.28 9.67 0.39
N LEU A 147 -12.11 10.00 1.38
CA LEU A 147 -13.24 9.15 1.75
C LEU A 147 -14.25 9.06 0.61
N SER A 148 -14.39 10.12 -0.18
CA SER A 148 -15.33 10.11 -1.29
C SER A 148 -14.97 9.07 -2.34
N VAL A 149 -13.70 8.66 -2.42
CA VAL A 149 -13.25 7.63 -3.34
C VAL A 149 -12.94 6.31 -2.63
N THR A 150 -13.28 6.20 -1.36
CA THR A 150 -13.14 4.98 -0.57
C THR A 150 -14.48 4.25 -0.53
N GLY A 151 -14.43 2.91 -0.55
CA GLY A 151 -15.64 2.12 -0.71
C GLY A 151 -16.29 1.60 0.55
N ASN A 152 -15.58 1.56 1.66
CA ASN A 152 -16.07 0.92 2.90
C ASN A 152 -17.25 1.71 3.48
N GLN A 153 -18.40 1.05 3.61
CA GLN A 153 -19.63 1.73 4.03
C GLN A 153 -19.54 2.25 5.46
N PHE A 154 -18.97 1.48 6.36
CA PHE A 154 -18.83 1.91 7.75
C PHE A 154 -18.03 3.21 7.83
N LYS A 155 -16.93 3.27 7.09
CA LYS A 155 -16.09 4.46 7.10
C LYS A 155 -16.77 5.64 6.41
N ARG A 156 -17.45 5.37 5.28
CA ARG A 156 -18.18 6.43 4.57
C ARG A 156 -19.30 7.01 5.43
N ASP A 157 -19.97 6.17 6.19
CA ASP A 157 -21.06 6.64 7.04
C ASP A 157 -20.58 7.62 8.10
N GLY A 158 -19.32 7.54 8.47
CA GLY A 158 -18.75 8.45 9.46
C GLY A 158 -18.45 9.86 8.95
N ALA A 159 -18.67 10.13 7.65
CA ALA A 159 -18.32 11.42 7.08
C ALA A 159 -19.13 12.56 7.66
N GLY A 160 -20.41 12.34 7.96
CA GLY A 160 -21.28 13.38 8.48
C GLY A 160 -21.77 14.36 7.44
N VAL A 161 -21.37 14.22 6.19
CA VAL A 161 -21.79 15.06 5.07
C VAL A 161 -21.89 14.19 3.84
N PRO A 162 -22.59 14.64 2.80
CA PRO A 162 -22.60 13.88 1.56
C PRO A 162 -21.22 13.79 0.95
N LEU A 163 -20.90 12.64 0.35
CA LEU A 163 -19.65 12.42 -0.36
C LEU A 163 -19.98 12.49 -1.84
N LEU A 164 -19.65 13.61 -2.47
CA LEU A 164 -20.17 13.97 -3.78
C LEU A 164 -19.09 13.92 -4.84
N ASN A 165 -19.55 13.96 -6.09
CA ASN A 165 -18.71 14.07 -7.28
C ASN A 165 -17.83 12.86 -7.51
N THR A 166 -18.30 11.70 -7.09
CA THR A 166 -17.58 10.45 -7.31
C THR A 166 -18.55 9.38 -7.77
N ALA A 167 -18.04 8.45 -8.55
CA ALA A 167 -18.78 7.25 -8.95
C ALA A 167 -17.89 6.06 -8.67
N SER A 168 -18.51 4.96 -8.25
CA SER A 168 -17.77 3.74 -7.98
C SER A 168 -18.03 2.76 -9.12
N MET A 169 -16.95 2.22 -9.70
CA MET A 169 -17.03 1.22 -10.76
C MET A 169 -16.52 -0.11 -10.24
N PRO A 170 -16.95 -1.20 -10.84
CA PRO A 170 -16.51 -2.51 -10.35
C PRO A 170 -15.03 -2.74 -10.65
N TYR A 171 -14.32 -3.17 -9.62
CA TYR A 171 -12.90 -3.52 -9.73
C TYR A 171 -12.75 -4.81 -10.52
N ASP A 172 -11.52 -5.14 -10.87
CA ASP A 172 -11.21 -6.39 -11.58
C ASP A 172 -11.81 -7.57 -10.83
N SER A 173 -12.54 -8.42 -11.54
CA SER A 173 -13.15 -9.65 -11.01
C SER A 173 -14.27 -9.43 -10.01
N TYR A 174 -14.79 -8.22 -9.92
CA TYR A 174 -15.88 -7.96 -8.98
C TYR A 174 -17.13 -8.82 -9.28
N PHE A 175 -17.39 -9.05 -10.57
CA PHE A 175 -18.52 -9.88 -11.00
C PHE A 175 -18.08 -11.28 -11.43
N GLY A 176 -16.87 -11.69 -11.03
CA GLY A 176 -16.30 -12.95 -11.48
C GLY A 176 -15.29 -12.76 -12.58
N ASP A 177 -14.49 -13.80 -12.81
CA ASP A 177 -13.36 -13.69 -13.72
C ASP A 177 -13.75 -13.59 -15.18
N GLU A 178 -14.97 -14.01 -15.52
CA GLU A 178 -15.41 -14.03 -16.92
C GLU A 178 -16.02 -12.72 -17.38
N PHE A 179 -16.22 -11.77 -16.48
CA PHE A 179 -16.84 -10.50 -16.78
C PHE A 179 -15.78 -9.40 -16.76
N ASP A 180 -15.59 -8.74 -17.91
CA ASP A 180 -14.61 -7.66 -18.01
C ASP A 180 -15.24 -6.37 -17.51
N THR A 181 -14.85 -5.93 -16.32
CA THR A 181 -15.45 -4.73 -15.74
C THR A 181 -14.99 -3.44 -16.43
N ILE A 182 -13.90 -3.47 -17.20
CA ILE A 182 -13.55 -2.29 -18.00
C ILE A 182 -14.56 -2.09 -19.12
N ASP A 183 -15.06 -3.18 -19.72
CA ASP A 183 -16.12 -3.04 -20.70
C ASP A 183 -17.36 -2.38 -20.12
N TYR A 184 -17.70 -2.72 -18.88
CA TYR A 184 -18.81 -2.09 -18.16
C TYR A 184 -18.53 -0.58 -18.01
N PHE A 185 -17.36 -0.22 -17.55
CA PHE A 185 -16.99 1.18 -17.35
C PHE A 185 -17.03 1.93 -18.68
N GLU A 186 -16.49 1.33 -19.72
CA GLU A 186 -16.52 1.95 -21.05
C GLU A 186 -17.94 2.20 -21.51
N LYS A 187 -18.83 1.24 -21.31
CA LYS A 187 -20.23 1.41 -21.69
C LYS A 187 -20.86 2.58 -20.93
N MET A 188 -20.56 2.70 -19.62
CA MET A 188 -21.11 3.80 -18.85
C MET A 188 -20.63 5.15 -19.36
N LEU A 189 -19.38 5.26 -19.80
CA LEU A 189 -18.86 6.51 -20.34
C LEU A 189 -19.43 6.84 -21.71
N ALA A 190 -19.65 5.80 -22.53
CA ALA A 190 -20.10 6.01 -23.91
C ALA A 190 -21.59 6.31 -24.02
N ASP A 191 -22.37 5.82 -23.06
CA ASP A 191 -23.85 5.93 -23.14
C ASP A 191 -24.28 7.23 -22.49
N GLY A 192 -24.76 8.17 -23.32
CA GLY A 192 -25.25 9.44 -22.82
C GLY A 192 -26.39 9.34 -21.83
N GLY A 193 -27.04 8.18 -21.76
CA GLY A 193 -28.12 7.96 -20.80
C GLY A 193 -27.71 7.21 -19.56
N SER A 194 -26.41 6.97 -19.38
CA SER A 194 -25.95 6.18 -18.22
C SER A 194 -26.03 6.93 -16.91
N GLY A 195 -26.04 8.27 -16.96
CA GLY A 195 -25.97 9.08 -15.74
C GLY A 195 -24.57 9.33 -15.26
N VAL A 196 -23.56 8.84 -15.97
CA VAL A 196 -22.16 9.03 -15.59
C VAL A 196 -21.49 9.95 -16.59
N GLY A 197 -21.11 11.15 -16.14
CA GLY A 197 -20.34 12.07 -16.97
C GLY A 197 -18.89 11.68 -17.01
N ILE A 198 -18.15 12.26 -17.99
CA ILE A 198 -16.72 11.98 -18.09
C ILE A 198 -16.03 12.59 -16.87
N PRO A 199 -15.36 11.79 -16.04
CA PRO A 199 -14.70 12.31 -14.83
C PRO A 199 -13.39 13.02 -15.17
N ALA A 200 -12.89 13.79 -14.20
CA ALA A 200 -11.56 14.39 -14.31
C ALA A 200 -10.49 13.31 -14.29
N GLY A 201 -10.71 12.28 -13.49
CA GLY A 201 -9.72 11.25 -13.36
C GLY A 201 -10.27 9.98 -12.73
N VAL A 202 -9.40 8.99 -12.75
CA VAL A 202 -9.66 7.68 -12.17
C VAL A 202 -8.53 7.40 -11.19
N ILE A 203 -8.88 6.91 -10.00
CA ILE A 203 -7.87 6.53 -9.02
C ILE A 203 -8.02 5.04 -8.74
N VAL A 204 -6.89 4.31 -8.76
CA VAL A 204 -6.92 2.86 -8.66
C VAL A 204 -5.73 2.36 -7.84
N GLU A 205 -5.96 1.26 -7.13
CA GLU A 205 -4.89 0.49 -6.48
C GLU A 205 -4.63 -0.75 -7.32
N THR A 206 -3.35 -1.07 -7.56
CA THR A 206 -3.04 -2.31 -8.28
C THR A 206 -3.35 -3.54 -7.41
N VAL A 207 -3.23 -3.38 -6.09
CA VAL A 207 -3.67 -4.38 -5.12
C VAL A 207 -4.46 -3.63 -4.06
N GLN A 208 -5.68 -4.04 -3.84
CA GLN A 208 -6.53 -3.42 -2.82
C GLN A 208 -6.27 -4.09 -1.47
N ALA A 209 -5.33 -3.54 -0.71
CA ALA A 209 -4.92 -4.18 0.53
C ALA A 209 -6.03 -4.17 1.57
N GLU A 210 -6.56 -3.00 1.88
CA GLU A 210 -7.63 -2.89 2.88
C GLU A 210 -8.93 -3.53 2.39
N GLY A 211 -9.14 -3.53 1.09
CA GLY A 211 -10.35 -4.12 0.52
C GLY A 211 -10.37 -5.64 0.50
N GLY A 212 -9.29 -6.28 0.93
CA GLY A 212 -9.26 -7.73 1.01
C GLY A 212 -8.14 -8.38 0.22
N VAL A 213 -7.10 -7.65 -0.06
CA VAL A 213 -5.95 -8.11 -0.86
C VAL A 213 -6.45 -8.61 -2.22
N ARG A 214 -7.18 -7.76 -2.91
CA ARG A 214 -7.68 -8.08 -4.25
C ARG A 214 -6.71 -7.54 -5.28
N VAL A 215 -6.31 -8.41 -6.20
CA VAL A 215 -5.21 -8.12 -7.13
C VAL A 215 -5.77 -7.91 -8.51
N ALA A 216 -5.46 -6.75 -9.12
CA ALA A 216 -5.85 -6.50 -10.50
C ALA A 216 -4.85 -7.14 -11.45
N SER A 217 -5.33 -7.63 -12.58
CA SER A 217 -4.45 -8.17 -13.60
C SER A 217 -3.80 -7.04 -14.38
N GLY A 218 -2.63 -7.32 -14.96
CA GLY A 218 -1.97 -6.34 -15.81
C GLY A 218 -2.81 -5.96 -17.02
N GLU A 219 -3.51 -6.92 -17.59
CA GLU A 219 -4.37 -6.64 -18.73
C GLU A 219 -5.49 -5.67 -18.36
N TRP A 220 -6.11 -5.88 -17.21
CA TRP A 220 -7.18 -5.00 -16.74
C TRP A 220 -6.63 -3.58 -16.53
N LEU A 221 -5.47 -3.48 -15.92
CA LEU A 221 -4.86 -2.17 -15.65
C LEU A 221 -4.50 -1.44 -16.96
N ARG A 222 -3.97 -2.18 -17.93
CA ARG A 222 -3.65 -1.55 -19.22
C ARG A 222 -4.90 -1.10 -19.96
N LYS A 223 -5.98 -1.88 -19.90
CA LYS A 223 -7.24 -1.45 -20.51
C LYS A 223 -7.78 -0.22 -19.80
N LEU A 224 -7.64 -0.15 -18.47
CA LEU A 224 -8.06 1.03 -17.74
C LEU A 224 -7.26 2.25 -18.18
N GLN A 225 -5.94 2.11 -18.30
CA GLN A 225 -5.12 3.21 -18.77
C GLN A 225 -5.52 3.66 -20.16
N ASP A 226 -5.75 2.70 -21.06
CA ASP A 226 -6.18 3.03 -22.42
C ASP A 226 -7.51 3.78 -22.40
N LEU A 227 -8.43 3.37 -21.56
CA LEU A 227 -9.72 4.05 -21.43
C LEU A 227 -9.54 5.49 -20.95
N CYS A 228 -8.62 5.69 -19.99
CA CYS A 228 -8.33 7.03 -19.52
C CYS A 228 -7.77 7.90 -20.65
N ARG A 229 -6.87 7.37 -21.45
CA ARG A 229 -6.31 8.12 -22.59
C ARG A 229 -7.38 8.45 -23.60
N GLU A 230 -8.26 7.51 -23.89
CA GLU A 230 -9.32 7.71 -24.88
C GLU A 230 -10.26 8.82 -24.46
N HIS A 231 -10.58 8.93 -23.19
CA HIS A 231 -11.55 9.92 -22.70
C HIS A 231 -10.92 11.11 -22.02
N ASP A 232 -9.61 11.26 -22.12
CA ASP A 232 -8.88 12.40 -21.56
C ASP A 232 -9.10 12.54 -20.06
N MET A 233 -9.01 11.41 -19.36
CA MET A 233 -9.08 11.37 -17.89
C MET A 233 -7.68 11.16 -17.33
N LEU A 234 -7.36 11.80 -16.21
CA LEU A 234 -6.10 11.52 -15.57
C LEU A 234 -6.11 10.12 -14.96
N PHE A 235 -5.01 9.40 -15.15
CA PHE A 235 -4.84 8.05 -14.62
C PHE A 235 -3.95 8.13 -13.40
N ILE A 236 -4.52 7.85 -12.23
CA ILE A 236 -3.85 7.97 -10.95
C ILE A 236 -3.72 6.59 -10.31
N ILE A 237 -2.49 6.20 -9.98
CA ILE A 237 -2.27 4.98 -9.23
C ILE A 237 -1.95 5.34 -7.79
N ASP A 238 -2.73 4.80 -6.87
CA ASP A 238 -2.49 4.94 -5.45
C ASP A 238 -1.57 3.79 -5.02
N ASP A 239 -0.30 4.11 -4.88
CA ASP A 239 0.72 3.11 -4.55
C ASP A 239 1.18 3.22 -3.10
N ILE A 240 0.33 3.75 -2.25
CA ILE A 240 0.71 4.05 -0.87
C ILE A 240 1.10 2.78 -0.12
N GLN A 241 0.39 1.72 -0.28
CA GLN A 241 0.73 0.46 0.38
C GLN A 241 1.56 -0.46 -0.48
N UNK A 242 1.48 -0.23 -1.58
CA UNK A 242 2.14 -1.20 -2.42
C UNK A 242 3.55 -0.81 -2.75
N UNK A 243 3.85 0.18 -2.38
CA UNK A 243 5.14 0.67 -2.69
C UNK A 243 6.18 -0.32 -2.34
N UNK A 244 6.61 -0.71 -2.20
CA UNK A 244 7.68 -1.57 -1.91
C UNK A 244 7.26 -2.94 -1.52
N UNK A 245 6.24 -2.93 -1.36
CA UNK A 245 5.80 -4.17 -0.88
C UNK A 245 5.32 -5.11 -1.91
N UNK A 246 4.96 -4.59 -2.70
CA UNK A 246 4.39 -5.40 -3.69
C UNK A 246 5.41 -5.83 -4.67
N UNK A 247 6.14 -5.89 -4.50
CA UNK A 247 7.17 -6.22 -5.35
C UNK A 247 6.77 -7.30 -6.17
N UNK A 248 6.88 -7.23 -6.90
CA UNK A 248 6.67 -7.94 -7.91
C UNK A 248 6.62 -9.31 -7.93
N UNK A 249 6.24 -9.68 -7.56
CA UNK A 249 6.43 -10.73 -7.97
C UNK A 249 5.61 -11.55 -8.62
N UNK A 250 4.91 -11.15 -8.51
CA UNK A 250 4.08 -11.93 -9.06
C UNK A 250 4.22 -12.05 -10.47
N UNK A 251 4.96 -11.80 -10.45
CA UNK A 251 5.19 -11.77 -11.67
C UNK A 251 5.02 -12.97 -12.44
N UNK A 252 5.12 -13.57 -11.77
CA UNK A 252 5.03 -14.71 -12.32
C UNK A 252 3.91 -14.90 -13.13
N UNK A 253 3.31 -14.68 -12.57
CA UNK A 253 2.24 -14.98 -13.12
C UNK A 253 1.90 -14.15 -14.19
N UNK A 254 1.99 -13.43 -13.78
CA UNK A 254 1.70 -12.55 -14.58
C UNK A 254 2.59 -12.51 -15.64
N UNK A 255 3.27 -12.63 -15.19
CA UNK A 255 4.25 -12.61 -16.00
C UNK A 255 4.15 -13.51 -17.05
N UNK A 256 3.81 -14.10 -16.58
CA UNK A 256 3.72 -15.04 -17.44
C UNK A 256 2.86 -14.66 -18.46
N UNK A 257 2.25 -14.37 -17.94
CA UNK A 257 1.41 -14.14 -18.77
C UNK A 257 1.62 -13.07 -19.57
N UNK A 258 1.75 -12.54 -18.97
CA UNK A 258 1.90 -11.54 -19.50
C UNK A 258 3.06 -11.51 -20.11
N UNK A 259 3.45 -12.14 -19.62
CA UNK A 259 4.49 -12.12 -20.00
C UNK A 259 4.59 -12.36 -21.21
N UNK A 260 3.92 -13.02 -21.18
CA UNK A 260 4.05 -13.26 -22.16
C UNK A 260 3.90 -12.13 -22.92
N UNK A 261 3.24 -12.00 -22.70
CA UNK A 261 3.24 -11.32 -23.51
C UNK A 261 3.61 -10.06 -23.48
N UNK A 262 3.10 -10.03 -22.83
CA UNK A 262 3.25 -8.96 -22.68
C UNK A 262 4.41 -8.69 -22.24
N UNK A 263 4.47 -9.56 -21.83
CA UNK A 263 5.49 -9.40 -21.25
C UNK A 263 6.49 -9.20 -22.07
N UNK A 264 6.12 -9.79 -22.71
CA UNK A 264 7.08 -9.69 -23.45
C UNK A 264 7.29 -8.38 -23.86
N UNK A 265 6.52 -8.20 -23.99
CA UNK A 265 6.54 -7.02 -24.37
C UNK A 265 6.96 -6.12 -23.43
N UNK A 266 6.37 -6.43 -22.81
CA UNK A 266 6.50 -5.63 -21.82
C UNK A 266 7.75 -5.76 -21.31
N UNK A 267 7.75 -6.62 -21.38
CA UNK A 267 8.90 -6.89 -20.82
C UNK A 267 9.95 -6.28 -21.50
N UNK A 268 9.56 -6.41 -22.31
CA UNK A 268 10.47 -5.89 -23.03
C UNK A 268 10.62 -4.48 -22.81
N UNK A 269 9.79 -4.28 -22.78
CA UNK A 269 9.70 -3.00 -22.56
C UNK A 269 10.22 -2.64 -21.30
N UNK A 270 9.74 -3.22 -20.80
CA UNK A 270 10.07 -3.02 -19.56
C UNK A 270 11.42 -3.29 -19.38
N UNK A 271 11.46 -3.96 -19.86
CA UNK A 271 12.70 -4.32 -19.80
C UNK A 271 13.56 -3.30 -20.29
N UNK A 272 13.04 -2.98 -20.89
CA UNK A 272 13.66 -2.01 -21.38
C UNK A 272 13.97 -1.00 -20.44
N UNK A 273 13.19 -1.01 -19.96
CA UNK A 273 13.27 -0.20 -19.07
C UNK A 273 14.21 -0.49 -18.13
N UNK A 274 14.04 -1.28 -18.05
CA UNK A 274 14.79 -1.75 -17.27
C UNK A 274 15.99 -1.93 -17.83
N UNK A 275 15.79 -1.81 -18.65
CA UNK A 275 16.78 -1.83 -19.30
C UNK A 275 17.93 -1.58 -18.60
N ASN A 276 18.34 -1.02 -18.46
CA ASN A 276 19.60 -0.79 -17.80
C ASN A 276 19.86 -1.73 -16.61
N GLY A 277 19.22 -2.87 -16.65
CA GLY A 277 19.39 -3.86 -15.61
C GLY A 277 18.77 -3.48 -14.29
N ARG A 278 17.99 -2.45 -14.28
CA ARG A 278 17.29 -1.99 -13.08
C ARG A 278 15.92 -2.59 -13.02
N THR A 279 15.85 -3.85 -12.61
CA THR A 279 14.60 -4.58 -12.68
C THR A 279 13.86 -4.64 -11.36
N GLY A 280 14.35 -3.98 -10.32
CA GLY A 280 13.66 -4.02 -9.04
C GLY A 280 12.30 -3.38 -9.09
N ASN A 281 11.30 -4.03 -8.51
CA ASN A 281 9.94 -3.51 -8.46
C ASN A 281 9.76 -2.64 -7.24
N TYR A 282 10.10 -1.39 -7.39
CA TYR A 282 9.84 -0.41 -6.35
C TYR A 282 8.35 -0.06 -6.34
N PHE A 283 7.79 0.21 -7.52
CA PHE A 283 6.36 0.49 -7.65
C PHE A 283 5.60 -0.78 -7.99
N SER A 284 4.38 -0.88 -7.50
CA SER A 284 3.57 -2.06 -7.76
C SER A 284 3.17 -2.22 -9.23
N PHE A 285 3.29 -1.16 -10.02
CA PHE A 285 2.83 -1.18 -11.41
C PHE A 285 3.94 -1.41 -12.42
N GLU A 286 5.20 -1.57 -11.98
CA GLU A 286 6.34 -1.56 -12.91
C GLU A 286 6.26 -2.64 -13.97
N GLU A 287 5.74 -3.80 -13.62
CA GLU A 287 5.77 -4.94 -14.55
C GLU A 287 4.61 -4.95 -15.53
N PHE A 288 3.73 -3.95 -15.49
CA PHE A 288 2.53 -3.97 -16.31
C PHE A 288 2.56 -2.98 -17.47
N ASP A 289 3.69 -2.34 -17.70
CA ASP A 289 3.84 -1.40 -18.84
C ASP A 289 2.83 -0.26 -18.72
N LEU A 290 2.75 0.32 -17.53
CA LEU A 290 1.85 1.43 -17.27
C LEU A 290 2.63 2.73 -17.16
N ASP A 291 1.95 3.82 -17.50
CA ASP A 291 2.53 5.16 -17.46
C ASP A 291 1.55 6.09 -16.74
N PRO A 292 1.42 5.96 -15.42
CA PRO A 292 0.43 6.79 -14.71
C PRO A 292 0.79 8.26 -14.76
N ASP A 293 -0.25 9.09 -14.83
CA ASP A 293 -0.08 10.54 -14.82
C ASP A 293 0.29 11.03 -13.43
N VAL A 294 -0.25 10.38 -12.39
CA VAL A 294 0.00 10.74 -11.00
C VAL A 294 0.13 9.45 -10.19
N VAL A 295 1.09 9.43 -9.26
CA VAL A 295 1.26 8.30 -8.34
C VAL A 295 1.34 8.86 -6.93
N THR A 296 0.59 8.26 -6.01
CA THR A 296 0.69 8.64 -4.59
C THR A 296 1.50 7.59 -3.85
N VAL A 297 2.42 8.04 -2.99
CA VAL A 297 3.33 7.17 -2.25
C VAL A 297 3.44 7.68 -0.81
N SER A 298 3.40 6.76 0.16
CA SER A 298 3.54 7.12 1.57
C SER A 298 3.97 5.89 2.37
N LYS A 299 3.48 5.77 3.56
CA LYS A 299 3.72 4.65 4.48
C LYS A 299 5.20 4.32 4.60
N SER A 300 5.70 3.27 3.96
CA SER A 300 7.10 2.86 4.12
C SER A 300 8.10 3.79 3.43
N LEU A 301 7.63 4.81 2.75
CA LEU A 301 8.52 5.74 2.03
C LEU A 301 9.65 6.26 2.90
N SER A 302 9.36 6.63 4.15
CA SER A 302 10.39 7.16 5.03
C SER A 302 11.41 6.10 5.47
N GLY A 303 11.06 4.85 5.36
CA GLY A 303 11.93 3.73 5.73
C GLY A 303 12.06 3.47 7.22
N PHE A 304 11.52 4.36 8.06
CA PHE A 304 11.77 4.30 9.50
C PHE A 304 10.50 4.47 10.34
N GLY A 305 9.37 4.65 9.69
CA GLY A 305 8.14 4.89 10.40
C GLY A 305 7.82 6.34 10.63
N MET A 306 8.56 7.24 9.98
CA MET A 306 8.25 8.67 10.08
C MET A 306 7.19 9.06 9.07
N PRO A 307 6.33 10.02 9.43
CA PRO A 307 5.30 10.46 8.48
C PRO A 307 5.92 11.14 7.26
N LEU A 308 5.57 10.64 6.07
CA LEU A 308 6.07 11.22 4.83
C LEU A 308 5.18 10.73 3.70
N SER A 309 4.81 11.65 2.80
CA SER A 309 4.12 11.26 1.59
C SER A 309 4.64 12.11 0.43
N ILE A 310 4.54 11.56 -0.77
CA ILE A 310 4.83 12.32 -1.99
C ILE A 310 3.75 12.04 -3.02
N VAL A 311 3.63 12.98 -3.94
CA VAL A 311 2.82 12.82 -5.15
C VAL A 311 3.78 12.97 -6.33
N LEU A 312 3.82 11.97 -7.17
CA LEU A 312 4.58 12.03 -8.41
C LEU A 312 3.62 12.47 -9.49
N VAL A 313 3.97 13.55 -10.18
CA VAL A 313 3.04 14.14 -11.17
C VAL A 313 3.83 14.45 -12.43
N LYS A 314 3.27 14.05 -13.59
CA LYS A 314 3.90 14.39 -14.87
C LYS A 314 4.05 15.90 -14.99
N PRO A 315 5.14 16.39 -15.59
CA PRO A 315 5.36 17.84 -15.63
C PRO A 315 4.22 18.64 -16.25
N GLU A 316 3.54 18.08 -17.26
CA GLU A 316 2.44 18.80 -17.89
C GLU A 316 1.22 18.97 -16.99
N PHE A 317 1.13 18.20 -15.92
CA PHE A 317 0.03 18.30 -14.97
C PHE A 317 0.44 18.96 -13.66
N ASP A 318 1.68 19.39 -13.55
CA ASP A 318 2.18 20.11 -12.39
C ASP A 318 1.88 21.60 -12.57
N ILE A 319 0.60 21.95 -12.42
CA ILE A 319 0.09 23.27 -12.80
C ILE A 319 -0.42 24.06 -11.59
N TRP A 320 0.06 23.72 -10.42
CA TRP A 320 -0.27 24.45 -9.21
C TRP A 320 0.20 25.90 -9.27
N GLU A 321 -0.60 26.79 -8.67
CA GLU A 321 -0.07 28.10 -8.33
C GLU A 321 0.70 27.97 -7.02
N PRO A 322 1.75 28.77 -6.82
CA PRO A 322 2.47 28.70 -5.55
C PRO A 322 1.55 28.85 -4.35
N GLY A 323 1.66 27.92 -3.41
CA GLY A 323 0.85 27.94 -2.20
C GLY A 323 -0.56 27.41 -2.34
N GLU A 324 -0.95 27.00 -3.53
CA GLU A 324 -2.33 26.58 -3.78
C GLU A 324 -2.68 25.30 -3.02
N HIS A 325 -1.70 24.47 -2.71
CA HIS A 325 -1.89 23.27 -1.89
C HIS A 325 -0.71 23.16 -0.95
N ASN A 326 -0.87 23.69 0.25
CA ASN A 326 0.24 23.84 1.18
C ASN A 326 -0.07 23.15 2.50
N GLY A 327 0.95 22.92 3.29
CA GLY A 327 0.81 22.30 4.60
C GLY A 327 2.07 22.49 5.42
N THR A 328 1.88 22.70 6.70
CA THR A 328 2.98 23.06 7.58
C THR A 328 4.06 21.97 7.64
N PHE A 329 3.66 20.70 7.56
CA PHE A 329 4.61 19.59 7.68
C PHE A 329 4.95 18.92 6.36
N ARG A 330 4.78 19.61 5.27
CA ARG A 330 5.17 19.06 3.98
C ARG A 330 6.71 19.00 3.90
N GLY A 331 7.23 17.79 3.71
CA GLY A 331 8.67 17.62 3.60
C GLY A 331 9.41 17.75 4.92
N PHE A 332 8.96 17.04 5.92
CA PHE A 332 9.59 17.03 7.25
C PHE A 332 11.01 16.47 7.13
N ASN A 333 12.02 17.26 7.48
CA ASN A 333 13.40 16.94 7.14
C ASN A 333 13.90 15.61 7.73
N PRO A 334 13.63 15.27 8.98
CA PRO A 334 14.08 13.96 9.46
C PRO A 334 13.55 12.79 8.65
N ALA A 335 12.30 12.88 8.17
CA ALA A 335 11.75 11.83 7.33
C ALA A 335 12.44 11.78 5.96
N LEU A 336 12.83 12.94 5.43
CA LEU A 336 13.57 12.98 4.17
C LEU A 336 14.94 12.32 4.31
N VAL A 337 15.58 12.51 5.48
CA VAL A 337 16.85 11.88 5.76
C VAL A 337 16.72 10.36 5.81
N THR A 338 15.73 9.85 6.54
CA THR A 338 15.55 8.40 6.62
C THR A 338 15.15 7.82 5.27
N ALA A 339 14.32 8.54 4.51
CA ALA A 339 13.89 8.05 3.20
C ALA A 339 15.09 7.95 2.25
N ARG A 340 15.94 8.98 2.23
CA ARG A 340 17.12 8.93 1.37
C ARG A 340 18.01 7.76 1.72
N ARG A 341 18.25 7.55 3.01
CA ARG A 341 19.13 6.45 3.42
C ARG A 341 18.54 5.10 3.03
N THR A 342 17.21 4.97 3.15
CA THR A 342 16.54 3.75 2.75
C THR A 342 16.73 3.47 1.26
N LEU A 343 16.61 4.50 0.42
CA LEU A 343 16.83 4.32 -1.00
C LEU A 343 18.26 3.87 -1.27
N GLU A 344 19.23 4.47 -0.59
CA GLU A 344 20.62 4.09 -0.77
C GLU A 344 20.91 2.66 -0.35
N LEU A 345 20.29 2.21 0.73
CA LEU A 345 20.54 0.86 1.25
C LEU A 345 19.88 -0.23 0.41
N PHE A 346 18.68 0.01 -0.09
CA PHE A 346 17.85 -1.08 -0.61
C PHE A 346 17.56 -1.00 -2.10
N TRP A 347 17.68 0.17 -2.73
CA TRP A 347 17.14 0.33 -4.07
C TRP A 347 18.16 0.74 -5.12
N GLN A 348 19.45 0.72 -4.78
CA GLN A 348 20.51 1.01 -5.76
C GLN A 348 20.63 -0.07 -6.84
N ASP A 349 20.19 -1.29 -6.52
CA ASP A 349 20.17 -2.39 -7.48
C ASP A 349 18.90 -3.19 -7.24
N ASP A 350 18.79 -4.36 -7.84
CA ASP A 350 17.58 -5.16 -7.73
C ASP A 350 17.69 -6.32 -6.73
N ALA A 351 18.71 -6.32 -5.88
CA ALA A 351 18.91 -7.43 -4.96
C ALA A 351 17.76 -7.52 -3.94
N PHE A 352 17.36 -6.38 -3.38
CA PHE A 352 16.31 -6.39 -2.38
C PHE A 352 14.98 -6.83 -2.98
N ALA A 353 14.66 -6.34 -4.19
CA ALA A 353 13.42 -6.74 -4.84
C ALA A 353 13.41 -8.25 -5.10
N GLY A 354 14.56 -8.83 -5.44
CA GLY A 354 14.66 -10.27 -5.62
C GLY A 354 14.36 -11.04 -4.35
N GLU A 355 14.88 -10.54 -3.22
CA GLU A 355 14.60 -11.16 -1.92
C GLU A 355 13.13 -11.07 -1.54
N VAL A 356 12.50 -9.94 -1.80
CA VAL A 356 11.07 -9.79 -1.52
C VAL A 356 10.27 -10.77 -2.36
N LYS A 357 10.63 -10.91 -3.63
CA LYS A 357 9.95 -11.86 -4.50
C LYS A 357 10.08 -13.28 -4.00
N ARG A 358 11.31 -13.67 -3.60
CA ARG A 358 11.54 -15.02 -3.09
C ARG A 358 10.71 -15.30 -1.85
N LYS A 359 10.69 -14.37 -0.90
CA LYS A 359 9.93 -14.58 0.32
C LYS A 359 8.43 -14.57 0.04
N GLY A 360 7.99 -13.74 -0.88
CA GLY A 360 6.59 -13.73 -1.26
C GLY A 360 6.11 -15.05 -1.81
N GLU A 361 6.93 -15.68 -2.65
CA GLU A 361 6.62 -17.00 -3.19
C GLU A 361 6.59 -18.05 -2.08
N LYS A 362 7.52 -17.94 -1.12
CA LYS A 362 7.54 -18.84 0.02
C LYS A 362 6.26 -18.73 0.84
N ILE A 363 5.81 -17.49 1.10
CA ILE A 363 4.58 -17.28 1.85
C ILE A 363 3.39 -17.84 1.10
N ARG A 364 3.31 -17.57 -0.20
CA ARG A 364 2.18 -18.03 -1.00
C ARG A 364 2.09 -19.53 -1.02
N GLU A 365 3.22 -20.21 -1.25
CA GLU A 365 3.23 -21.67 -1.27
C GLU A 365 2.81 -22.23 0.08
N TRP A 366 3.28 -21.60 1.17
CA TRP A 366 2.91 -22.06 2.49
C TRP A 366 1.42 -21.89 2.74
N LEU A 367 0.85 -20.76 2.32
CA LEU A 367 -0.60 -20.54 2.50
C LEU A 367 -1.41 -21.52 1.67
N GLN A 368 -0.94 -21.85 0.47
CA GLN A 368 -1.62 -22.88 -0.34
C GLN A 368 -1.59 -24.23 0.35
N GLY A 369 -0.46 -24.56 0.98
CA GLY A 369 -0.38 -25.76 1.78
C GLY A 369 -1.31 -25.73 2.97
N LEU A 370 -1.41 -24.58 3.65
CA LEU A 370 -2.31 -24.42 4.77
C LEU A 370 -3.77 -24.68 4.34
N ALA A 371 -4.16 -24.10 3.20
CA ALA A 371 -5.53 -24.30 2.71
C ALA A 371 -5.78 -25.79 2.39
N ALA A 372 -4.77 -26.46 1.84
CA ALA A 372 -4.91 -27.88 1.51
C ALA A 372 -4.99 -28.74 2.78
N ARG A 373 -4.23 -28.38 3.83
CA ARG A 373 -4.25 -29.14 5.08
C ARG A 373 -5.51 -28.93 5.89
N HIS A 374 -6.23 -27.83 5.65
CA HIS A 374 -7.43 -27.49 6.41
C HIS A 374 -8.59 -27.19 5.46
N PRO A 375 -9.05 -28.23 4.72
CA PRO A 375 -10.05 -27.98 3.67
C PRO A 375 -11.39 -27.47 4.20
N GLN A 376 -11.73 -27.75 5.46
CA GLN A 376 -13.00 -27.28 6.01
C GLN A 376 -13.02 -25.77 6.19
N ALA A 377 -11.85 -25.13 6.26
CA ALA A 377 -11.79 -23.67 6.34
C ALA A 377 -12.12 -23.01 5.01
N LYS A 378 -12.01 -23.77 3.91
CA LYS A 378 -12.33 -23.28 2.56
C LYS A 378 -11.57 -21.98 2.28
N GLY A 379 -10.26 -22.04 2.46
CA GLY A 379 -9.40 -20.88 2.27
C GLY A 379 -9.10 -20.64 0.80
N GLU A 380 -9.17 -19.37 0.41
CA GLU A 380 -8.77 -18.92 -0.91
C GLU A 380 -7.56 -18.01 -0.76
N VAL A 381 -6.43 -18.41 -1.33
CA VAL A 381 -5.17 -17.68 -1.19
C VAL A 381 -5.03 -16.71 -2.35
N ARG A 382 -4.63 -15.47 -2.04
CA ARG A 382 -4.35 -14.49 -3.08
C ARG A 382 -3.37 -13.44 -2.58
N GLY A 383 -2.75 -12.73 -3.51
CA GLY A 383 -1.82 -11.68 -3.15
C GLY A 383 -0.77 -11.48 -4.22
N ARG A 384 0.15 -10.57 -3.91
CA ARG A 384 1.29 -10.27 -4.78
C ARG A 384 2.50 -9.95 -3.91
N GLY A 385 3.67 -10.45 -4.32
CA GLY A 385 4.86 -10.23 -3.53
C GLY A 385 4.68 -10.71 -2.10
N MET A 386 5.12 -9.91 -1.15
CA MET A 386 4.97 -10.28 0.26
C MET A 386 3.63 -9.82 0.85
N MET A 387 2.75 -9.25 0.05
CA MET A 387 1.39 -8.96 0.49
C MET A 387 0.51 -10.15 0.10
N GLN A 388 0.34 -11.07 1.00
CA GLN A 388 -0.38 -12.32 0.76
C GLN A 388 -1.50 -12.46 1.77
N ALA A 389 -2.55 -13.19 1.38
CA ALA A 389 -3.73 -13.29 2.22
C ALA A 389 -4.47 -14.59 1.95
N VAL A 390 -5.31 -14.95 2.91
CA VAL A 390 -6.24 -16.05 2.74
C VAL A 390 -7.63 -15.59 3.20
N GLU A 391 -8.61 -15.79 2.34
CA GLU A 391 -10.01 -15.52 2.68
C GLU A 391 -10.70 -16.82 3.01
N PHE A 392 -11.40 -16.86 4.14
CA PHE A 392 -12.13 -18.04 4.57
C PHE A 392 -13.61 -17.87 4.29
N GLU A 393 -14.30 -19.00 4.05
CA GLU A 393 -15.74 -18.95 3.81
C GLU A 393 -16.49 -18.43 5.02
N ASN A 394 -16.13 -18.90 6.22
CA ASN A 394 -16.74 -18.40 7.44
C ASN A 394 -16.16 -17.02 7.74
N GLN A 395 -17.01 -15.99 7.73
CA GLN A 395 -16.54 -14.62 7.86
C GLN A 395 -15.96 -14.28 9.22
N GLU A 396 -16.24 -15.08 10.25
CA GLU A 396 -15.68 -14.85 11.57
C GLU A 396 -14.30 -15.47 11.75
N LEU A 397 -13.88 -16.35 10.84
CA LEU A 397 -12.71 -17.17 11.09
C LEU A 397 -11.42 -16.32 11.07
N ALA A 398 -11.29 -15.40 10.12
CA ALA A 398 -10.05 -14.61 10.04
C ALA A 398 -9.83 -13.80 11.33
N GLY A 399 -10.88 -13.17 11.84
CA GLY A 399 -10.76 -12.42 13.09
C GLY A 399 -10.41 -13.31 14.27
N LYS A 400 -11.00 -14.50 14.30
CA LYS A 400 -10.69 -15.43 15.38
C LYS A 400 -9.24 -15.91 15.29
N VAL A 401 -8.74 -16.13 14.07
CA VAL A 401 -7.33 -16.48 13.90
C VAL A 401 -6.42 -15.36 14.40
N SER A 402 -6.75 -14.12 14.05
CA SER A 402 -5.97 -12.98 14.53
C SER A 402 -5.94 -12.95 16.08
N GLU A 403 -7.08 -13.18 16.71
CA GLU A 403 -7.17 -13.19 18.15
C GLU A 403 -6.30 -14.30 18.76
N LYS A 404 -6.42 -15.53 18.21
CA LYS A 404 -5.62 -16.65 18.73
C LYS A 404 -4.14 -16.43 18.48
N ALA A 405 -3.78 -15.86 17.32
CA ALA A 405 -2.39 -15.58 17.02
C ALA A 405 -1.80 -14.60 18.02
N PHE A 406 -2.58 -13.58 18.41
CA PHE A 406 -2.09 -12.64 19.41
C PHE A 406 -1.79 -13.35 20.74
N GLY A 407 -2.60 -14.32 21.10
CA GLY A 407 -2.33 -15.13 22.28
C GLY A 407 -1.04 -15.91 22.18
N HIS A 408 -0.59 -16.21 20.97
CA HIS A 408 0.69 -16.87 20.72
C HIS A 408 1.77 -15.87 20.32
N ARG A 409 1.54 -14.58 20.56
CA ARG A 409 2.51 -13.50 20.37
C ARG A 409 2.83 -13.22 18.91
N LEU A 410 1.81 -13.28 18.06
CA LEU A 410 1.91 -12.83 16.67
C LEU A 410 0.88 -11.75 16.45
N ILE A 411 1.31 -10.63 15.89
CA ILE A 411 0.42 -9.54 15.51
C ILE A 411 0.08 -9.68 14.04
N ILE A 412 -1.20 -9.90 13.73
CA ILE A 412 -1.63 -10.08 12.34
C ILE A 412 -3.03 -9.50 12.21
N GLU A 413 -3.33 -8.93 11.06
CA GLU A 413 -4.54 -8.15 10.84
C GLU A 413 -5.44 -8.80 9.82
N THR A 414 -6.74 -8.47 9.90
CA THR A 414 -7.71 -8.85 8.90
C THR A 414 -7.91 -7.73 7.89
N ALA A 415 -8.58 -8.06 6.79
CA ALA A 415 -8.92 -7.12 5.73
C ALA A 415 -10.25 -7.54 5.13
N GLY A 416 -10.77 -6.69 4.23
CA GLY A 416 -12.03 -6.95 3.58
C GLY A 416 -13.18 -6.22 4.25
N PRO A 417 -14.30 -6.02 3.54
CA PRO A 417 -15.42 -5.25 4.09
C PRO A 417 -16.02 -5.87 5.34
N ASN A 418 -15.86 -7.18 5.54
CA ASN A 418 -16.39 -7.88 6.71
C ASN A 418 -15.28 -8.49 7.55
N ASP A 419 -14.04 -8.04 7.37
CA ASP A 419 -12.87 -8.61 8.06
C ASP A 419 -12.74 -10.11 7.84
N GLU A 420 -13.08 -10.56 6.64
CA GLU A 420 -13.11 -11.97 6.31
C GLU A 420 -11.79 -12.51 5.79
N VAL A 421 -10.81 -11.65 5.59
CA VAL A 421 -9.53 -12.01 5.00
C VAL A 421 -8.43 -11.88 6.05
N LEU A 422 -7.58 -12.89 6.16
CA LEU A 422 -6.38 -12.82 7.00
C LEU A 422 -5.23 -12.33 6.13
N LYS A 423 -4.65 -11.19 6.49
CA LYS A 423 -3.66 -10.50 5.66
C LYS A 423 -2.30 -10.55 6.34
N LEU A 424 -1.30 -11.03 5.62
CA LEU A 424 0.07 -11.16 6.13
C LEU A 424 0.91 -10.01 5.60
N LEU A 425 1.44 -9.18 6.49
CA LEU A 425 2.28 -8.04 6.15
C LEU A 425 3.55 -8.05 7.00
N PRO A 426 4.39 -9.08 6.90
CA PRO A 426 5.64 -9.03 7.65
C PRO A 426 6.55 -7.96 7.08
N PRO A 427 7.50 -7.43 7.86
CA PRO A 427 8.50 -6.55 7.28
C PRO A 427 9.20 -7.25 6.12
N LEU A 428 9.50 -6.49 5.07
CA LEU A 428 10.15 -7.07 3.90
C LEU A 428 11.53 -7.62 4.21
N THR A 429 12.15 -7.11 5.27
CA THR A 429 13.48 -7.53 5.71
C THR A 429 13.47 -8.76 6.63
N ILE A 430 12.31 -9.35 6.87
CA ILE A 430 12.18 -10.44 7.82
C ILE A 430 13.10 -11.61 7.44
N GLU A 431 13.76 -12.20 8.43
CA GLU A 431 14.62 -13.36 8.20
C GLU A 431 13.77 -14.62 8.04
N ASP A 432 14.29 -15.56 7.27
CA ASP A 432 13.55 -16.78 6.95
C ASP A 432 13.11 -17.54 8.20
N GLU A 433 14.00 -17.68 9.19
CA GLU A 433 13.65 -18.43 10.39
C GLU A 433 12.52 -17.75 11.17
N VAL A 434 12.53 -16.43 11.20
CA VAL A 434 11.49 -15.68 11.90
C VAL A 434 10.17 -15.77 11.12
N LEU A 435 10.24 -15.69 9.80
CA LEU A 435 9.06 -15.89 8.97
C LEU A 435 8.44 -17.26 9.22
N ASP A 436 9.28 -18.30 9.26
CA ASP A 436 8.77 -19.65 9.51
C ASP A 436 8.07 -19.75 10.85
N GLN A 437 8.61 -19.10 11.88
CA GLN A 437 7.98 -19.11 13.19
C GLN A 437 6.58 -18.49 13.14
N GLY A 438 6.45 -17.37 12.42
CA GLY A 438 5.15 -16.73 12.30
C GLY A 438 4.14 -17.58 11.56
N LEU A 439 4.59 -18.25 10.49
CA LEU A 439 3.69 -19.11 9.74
C LEU A 439 3.20 -20.27 10.60
N GLU A 440 4.08 -20.86 11.41
CA GLU A 440 3.66 -21.91 12.31
C GLU A 440 2.63 -21.43 13.33
N ILE A 441 2.80 -20.22 13.82
CA ILE A 441 1.81 -19.65 14.75
C ILE A 441 0.46 -19.51 14.04
N ILE A 442 0.46 -19.09 12.79
CA ILE A 442 -0.80 -18.96 12.04
C ILE A 442 -1.52 -20.31 11.97
N GLU A 443 -0.79 -21.39 11.68
CA GLU A 443 -1.46 -22.69 11.59
C GLU A 443 -2.02 -23.12 12.93
N ARG A 444 -1.27 -22.92 14.02
CA ARG A 444 -1.78 -23.22 15.35
C ARG A 444 -3.03 -22.41 15.65
N ALA A 445 -2.98 -21.12 15.36
CA ALA A 445 -4.11 -20.25 15.60
C ALA A 445 -5.33 -20.65 14.77
N LEU A 446 -5.10 -21.05 13.52
CA LEU A 446 -6.21 -21.51 12.67
C LEU A 446 -6.86 -22.77 13.25
N THR A 447 -6.06 -23.72 13.69
CA THR A 447 -6.60 -24.93 14.30
C THR A 447 -7.46 -24.60 15.52
N GLU A 448 -6.96 -23.72 16.39
CA GLU A 448 -7.69 -23.32 17.59
C GLU A 448 -8.97 -22.56 17.22
N ALA A 449 -8.90 -21.68 16.24
CA ALA A 449 -10.05 -20.88 15.85
C ALA A 449 -11.15 -21.76 15.23
N MET A 450 -10.74 -22.70 14.37
CA MET A 450 -11.70 -23.62 13.77
C MET A 450 -12.40 -24.44 14.84
N ALA A 451 -11.66 -24.93 15.83
CA ALA A 451 -12.27 -25.70 16.91
C ALA A 451 -13.29 -24.86 17.67
N GLU A 452 -12.94 -23.60 17.97
CA GLU A 452 -13.85 -22.75 18.74
C GLU A 452 -15.11 -22.44 17.96
N LEU A 453 -15.02 -22.30 16.62
CA LEU A 453 -16.18 -21.97 15.79
C LEU A 453 -16.93 -23.20 15.31
N GLY A 454 -16.51 -24.39 15.71
CA GLY A 454 -17.16 -25.61 15.31
C GLY A 454 -16.93 -26.00 13.85
N ILE A 455 -15.83 -25.57 13.28
CA ILE A 455 -15.43 -25.94 11.93
C ILE A 455 -14.44 -27.10 12.05
N ALA A 456 -14.92 -28.27 11.80
CA ALA A 456 -14.09 -29.46 12.07
C ALA A 456 -13.13 -29.76 10.94
#